data_c35436765ee559a38fd0b8dfd7795e4a
#
_entry.id   c35436765ee559a38fd0b8dfd7795e4a
#
_cell.length_a   1.000
_cell.length_b   1.000
_cell.length_c   1.000
_cell.angle_alpha   90.00
_cell.angle_beta   90.00
_cell.angle_gamma   90.00
#
_symmetry.space_group_name_H-M   'P 1'
#
loop_
_entity.id
_entity.type
_entity.pdbx_description
1 polymer ?
#
loop_
_entity_poly.entity_id
_entity_poly.type
_entity_poly.pdbx_seq_one_letter_code
_entity_poly.pdbx_strand_id
1 'polypeptide(L)'
;MMMYGRTMPLISCILAIACLIMVLSGTPAARAEEQDSTLSRRAVEQMVREFLIREPEVLEEAFGALQVKREEAAEAWVQDSLRREAANFFDDPSDPVIGNPEGAVRMVYFLDYQCGFCKSMHETLAARLTADGSVRASFKELPVLGEMSVAGARAALAAGRQGAYRAMHD
;
A
#
# COMPACT_ATOMS: atom_id res chain seq x y z
N MET A 1 54.18 -77.10 43.58
CA MET A 1 54.22 -76.93 42.11
C MET A 1 52.80 -77.24 41.61
N MET A 2 51.92 -76.27 41.54
CA MET A 2 50.48 -76.43 41.16
C MET A 2 50.17 -75.49 40.01
N MET A 3 49.90 -76.08 38.84
CA MET A 3 49.46 -75.42 37.63
C MET A 3 47.93 -75.15 37.78
N TYR A 4 47.56 -73.91 37.77
CA TYR A 4 46.14 -73.48 37.78
C TYR A 4 45.73 -73.12 36.36
N GLY A 5 44.97 -74.02 35.72
CA GLY A 5 44.40 -73.81 34.39
C GLY A 5 43.22 -72.84 34.47
N ARG A 6 43.32 -71.70 33.73
CA ARG A 6 42.21 -70.77 33.56
C ARG A 6 41.33 -71.29 32.41
N THR A 7 40.18 -71.84 32.74
CA THR A 7 39.10 -72.04 31.80
C THR A 7 38.30 -70.76 31.72
N MET A 8 38.42 -70.02 30.61
CA MET A 8 37.52 -68.92 30.33
C MET A 8 36.12 -69.46 30.01
N PRO A 9 35.08 -68.92 30.60
CA PRO A 9 33.74 -69.41 30.35
C PRO A 9 33.26 -68.96 28.97
N LEU A 10 32.94 -69.90 28.11
CA LEU A 10 32.35 -69.77 26.78
C LEU A 10 31.04 -68.92 26.76
N ILE A 11 30.43 -68.76 27.91
CA ILE A 11 29.22 -67.97 28.10
C ILE A 11 29.46 -66.46 27.83
N SER A 12 30.66 -65.93 28.13
CA SER A 12 30.97 -64.52 27.96
C SER A 12 31.10 -64.12 26.50
N CYS A 13 31.54 -65.00 25.59
CA CYS A 13 31.60 -64.73 24.17
C CYS A 13 30.24 -64.77 23.48
N ILE A 14 29.32 -65.61 23.94
CA ILE A 14 27.95 -65.72 23.37
C ILE A 14 27.12 -64.45 23.66
N LEU A 15 27.25 -63.89 24.86
CA LEU A 15 26.59 -62.65 25.21
C LEU A 15 27.16 -61.45 24.44
N ALA A 16 28.42 -61.37 24.15
CA ALA A 16 29.03 -60.30 23.37
C ALA A 16 28.62 -60.35 21.89
N ILE A 17 28.44 -61.50 21.30
CA ILE A 17 27.97 -61.68 19.91
C ILE A 17 26.47 -61.40 19.79
N ALA A 18 25.68 -61.77 20.77
CA ALA A 18 24.24 -61.43 20.81
C ALA A 18 23.99 -59.92 20.89
N CYS A 19 24.76 -59.16 21.69
CA CYS A 19 24.69 -57.71 21.70
C CYS A 19 25.14 -57.03 20.42
N LEU A 20 26.15 -57.59 19.73
CA LEU A 20 26.62 -57.01 18.45
C LEU A 20 25.63 -57.22 17.30
N ILE A 21 24.89 -58.34 17.31
CA ILE A 21 23.85 -58.63 16.32
C ILE A 21 22.62 -57.74 16.52
N MET A 22 22.28 -57.35 17.75
CA MET A 22 21.15 -56.45 18.07
C MET A 22 21.40 -54.99 17.65
N VAL A 23 22.67 -54.57 17.60
CA VAL A 23 23.04 -53.19 17.15
C VAL A 23 23.05 -53.06 15.64
N LEU A 24 23.24 -54.19 14.91
CA LEU A 24 23.22 -54.20 13.43
C LEU A 24 21.85 -54.44 12.83
N SER A 25 20.86 -54.79 13.63
CA SER A 25 19.43 -54.83 13.23
C SER A 25 18.79 -53.48 13.48
N GLY A 26 19.30 -52.45 12.78
CA GLY A 26 18.62 -51.14 12.73
C GLY A 26 17.21 -51.36 12.19
N THR A 27 16.24 -51.18 13.03
CA THR A 27 14.82 -51.33 12.73
C THR A 27 14.45 -50.44 11.55
N PRO A 28 13.84 -50.95 10.48
CA PRO A 28 13.42 -50.15 9.32
C PRO A 28 12.20 -49.25 9.65
N ALA A 29 11.79 -49.19 10.90
CA ALA A 29 10.59 -48.43 11.30
C ALA A 29 10.81 -46.90 11.42
N ALA A 30 12.05 -46.42 11.56
CA ALA A 30 12.32 -44.99 11.70
C ALA A 30 12.48 -44.24 10.36
N ARG A 31 12.42 -44.93 9.22
CA ARG A 31 12.63 -44.34 7.91
C ARG A 31 11.33 -44.15 7.12
N ALA A 32 10.22 -44.66 7.63
CA ALA A 32 8.90 -44.57 6.97
C ALA A 32 8.08 -43.33 7.37
N GLU A 33 8.42 -42.65 8.46
CA GLU A 33 7.66 -41.47 8.92
C GLU A 33 8.16 -40.12 8.39
N GLU A 34 9.36 -40.06 7.82
CA GLU A 34 9.96 -38.83 7.30
C GLU A 34 9.66 -38.58 5.81
N GLN A 35 8.90 -39.46 5.16
CA GLN A 35 8.53 -39.35 3.75
C GLN A 35 7.13 -38.78 3.48
N ASP A 36 6.32 -38.49 4.52
CA ASP A 36 4.94 -38.07 4.36
C ASP A 36 4.69 -36.56 4.57
N SER A 37 5.71 -35.73 4.74
CA SER A 37 5.50 -34.30 5.02
C SER A 37 6.15 -33.31 4.07
N THR A 38 6.82 -33.75 3.02
CA THR A 38 7.33 -32.81 2.01
C THR A 38 6.70 -33.08 0.65
N LEU A 39 5.50 -32.47 0.44
CA LEU A 39 5.03 -32.22 -0.92
C LEU A 39 6.18 -31.55 -1.67
N SER A 40 6.69 -32.22 -2.71
CA SER A 40 7.79 -31.61 -3.48
C SER A 40 7.30 -30.26 -4.01
N ARG A 41 8.15 -29.25 -4.05
CA ARG A 41 7.83 -27.92 -4.59
C ARG A 41 7.08 -28.01 -5.92
N ARG A 42 7.52 -28.94 -6.79
CA ARG A 42 6.86 -29.17 -8.10
C ARG A 42 5.42 -29.67 -7.96
N ALA A 43 5.15 -30.55 -7.01
CA ALA A 43 3.80 -31.03 -6.77
C ALA A 43 2.87 -29.94 -6.28
N VAL A 44 3.36 -29.07 -5.39
CA VAL A 44 2.59 -27.89 -4.94
C VAL A 44 2.33 -26.91 -6.10
N GLU A 45 3.35 -26.58 -6.89
CA GLU A 45 3.23 -25.72 -8.06
C GLU A 45 2.22 -26.27 -9.09
N GLN A 46 2.21 -27.59 -9.29
CA GLN A 46 1.26 -28.24 -10.17
C GLN A 46 -0.18 -28.19 -9.62
N MET A 47 -0.36 -28.52 -8.35
CA MET A 47 -1.68 -28.44 -7.69
C MET A 47 -2.27 -27.02 -7.73
N VAL A 48 -1.45 -26.00 -7.45
CA VAL A 48 -1.88 -24.60 -7.53
C VAL A 48 -2.29 -24.25 -8.97
N ARG A 49 -1.49 -24.64 -9.96
CA ARG A 49 -1.81 -24.39 -11.38
C ARG A 49 -3.12 -25.06 -11.77
N GLU A 50 -3.29 -26.34 -11.45
CA GLU A 50 -4.52 -27.10 -11.77
C GLU A 50 -5.74 -26.50 -11.08
N PHE A 51 -5.60 -26.08 -9.82
CA PHE A 51 -6.65 -25.41 -9.07
C PHE A 51 -7.09 -24.10 -9.73
N LEU A 52 -6.13 -23.22 -10.06
CA LEU A 52 -6.42 -21.91 -10.67
C LEU A 52 -6.99 -22.03 -12.09
N ILE A 53 -6.67 -23.11 -12.83
CA ILE A 53 -7.27 -23.38 -14.14
C ILE A 53 -8.68 -23.91 -14.00
N ARG A 54 -8.95 -24.73 -12.99
CA ARG A 54 -10.27 -25.32 -12.73
C ARG A 54 -11.26 -24.32 -12.13
N GLU A 55 -10.75 -23.42 -11.28
CA GLU A 55 -11.54 -22.44 -10.52
C GLU A 55 -10.97 -21.02 -10.80
N PRO A 56 -11.07 -20.50 -12.04
CA PRO A 56 -10.48 -19.21 -12.40
C PRO A 56 -11.14 -18.04 -11.67
N GLU A 57 -12.36 -18.20 -11.18
CA GLU A 57 -13.11 -17.19 -10.42
C GLU A 57 -12.40 -16.78 -9.13
N VAL A 58 -11.56 -17.64 -8.57
CA VAL A 58 -10.71 -17.32 -7.40
C VAL A 58 -9.76 -16.17 -7.69
N LEU A 59 -9.27 -16.05 -8.93
CA LEU A 59 -8.44 -14.92 -9.33
C LEU A 59 -9.24 -13.62 -9.42
N GLU A 60 -10.47 -13.68 -9.96
CA GLU A 60 -11.35 -12.51 -10.01
C GLU A 60 -11.70 -12.02 -8.61
N GLU A 61 -12.06 -12.94 -7.72
CA GLU A 61 -12.33 -12.62 -6.31
C GLU A 61 -11.12 -12.01 -5.62
N ALA A 62 -9.92 -12.59 -5.81
CA ALA A 62 -8.69 -12.09 -5.24
C ALA A 62 -8.31 -10.70 -5.78
N PHE A 63 -8.50 -10.47 -7.09
CA PHE A 63 -8.29 -9.16 -7.69
C PHE A 63 -9.30 -8.13 -7.19
N GLY A 64 -10.57 -8.49 -7.06
CA GLY A 64 -11.60 -7.65 -6.47
C GLY A 64 -11.28 -7.25 -5.04
N ALA A 65 -10.91 -8.21 -4.20
CA ALA A 65 -10.49 -7.96 -2.82
C ALA A 65 -9.23 -7.06 -2.74
N LEU A 66 -8.27 -7.26 -3.65
CA LEU A 66 -7.08 -6.41 -3.74
C LEU A 66 -7.42 -4.98 -4.15
N GLN A 67 -8.37 -4.81 -5.08
CA GLN A 67 -8.82 -3.50 -5.53
C GLN A 67 -9.46 -2.71 -4.38
N VAL A 68 -10.41 -3.33 -3.67
CA VAL A 68 -11.04 -2.73 -2.49
C VAL A 68 -10.00 -2.30 -1.46
N LYS A 69 -9.06 -3.19 -1.13
CA LYS A 69 -7.98 -2.90 -0.18
C LYS A 69 -7.09 -1.73 -0.62
N ARG A 70 -6.84 -1.59 -1.93
CA ARG A 70 -6.07 -0.47 -2.47
C ARG A 70 -6.84 0.85 -2.39
N GLU A 71 -8.14 0.82 -2.67
CA GLU A 71 -9.01 1.98 -2.56
C GLU A 71 -9.11 2.47 -1.11
N GLU A 72 -9.34 1.56 -0.16
CA GLU A 72 -9.34 1.88 1.27
C GLU A 72 -8.00 2.48 1.74
N ALA A 73 -6.89 1.89 1.31
CA ALA A 73 -5.57 2.40 1.65
C ALA A 73 -5.30 3.78 1.04
N ALA A 74 -5.73 4.01 -0.21
CA ALA A 74 -5.62 5.30 -0.88
C ALA A 74 -6.47 6.37 -0.19
N GLU A 75 -7.70 6.04 0.17
CA GLU A 75 -8.59 6.94 0.90
C GLU A 75 -8.02 7.30 2.28
N ALA A 76 -7.55 6.30 3.04
CA ALA A 76 -6.91 6.52 4.34
C ALA A 76 -5.67 7.44 4.21
N TRP A 77 -4.85 7.23 3.17
CA TRP A 77 -3.69 8.07 2.89
C TRP A 77 -4.09 9.51 2.56
N VAL A 78 -5.12 9.70 1.74
CA VAL A 78 -5.66 11.03 1.40
C VAL A 78 -6.15 11.75 2.65
N GLN A 79 -6.97 11.07 3.47
CA GLN A 79 -7.50 11.65 4.71
C GLN A 79 -6.39 12.05 5.69
N ASP A 80 -5.39 11.20 5.84
CA ASP A 80 -4.26 11.48 6.71
C ASP A 80 -3.39 12.63 6.18
N SER A 81 -3.16 12.68 4.85
CA SER A 81 -2.44 13.77 4.20
C SER A 81 -3.18 15.11 4.34
N LEU A 82 -4.48 15.11 4.14
CA LEU A 82 -5.30 16.32 4.34
C LEU A 82 -5.24 16.84 5.77
N ARG A 83 -5.24 15.94 6.78
CA ARG A 83 -5.10 16.36 8.18
C ARG A 83 -3.72 16.95 8.48
N ARG A 84 -2.66 16.33 7.99
CA ARG A 84 -1.29 16.81 8.20
C ARG A 84 -1.03 18.14 7.52
N GLU A 85 -1.56 18.31 6.31
CA GLU A 85 -1.30 19.48 5.47
C GLU A 85 -2.41 20.51 5.54
N ALA A 86 -3.37 20.37 6.45
CA ALA A 86 -4.54 21.24 6.53
C ALA A 86 -4.17 22.73 6.59
N ALA A 87 -3.14 23.10 7.33
CA ALA A 87 -2.67 24.48 7.43
C ALA A 87 -2.16 24.99 6.06
N ASN A 88 -1.40 24.16 5.33
CA ASN A 88 -0.89 24.52 4.01
C ASN A 88 -1.99 24.62 2.96
N PHE A 89 -3.07 23.87 3.13
CA PHE A 89 -4.23 23.98 2.22
C PHE A 89 -5.11 25.18 2.51
N PHE A 90 -5.39 25.45 3.78
CA PHE A 90 -6.44 26.39 4.15
C PHE A 90 -5.93 27.71 4.75
N ASP A 91 -4.70 27.73 5.25
CA ASP A 91 -4.19 28.85 6.04
C ASP A 91 -2.89 29.45 5.48
N ASP A 92 -2.51 29.09 4.25
CA ASP A 92 -1.36 29.72 3.60
C ASP A 92 -1.67 31.21 3.33
N PRO A 93 -0.93 32.16 3.94
CA PRO A 93 -1.19 33.58 3.78
C PRO A 93 -0.84 34.10 2.37
N SER A 94 -0.12 33.31 1.58
CA SER A 94 0.21 33.67 0.19
C SER A 94 -0.90 33.35 -0.79
N ASP A 95 -1.90 32.55 -0.39
CA ASP A 95 -3.01 32.19 -1.26
C ASP A 95 -4.00 33.36 -1.41
N PRO A 96 -4.43 33.66 -2.62
CA PRO A 96 -5.53 34.56 -2.83
C PRO A 96 -6.83 33.98 -2.25
N VAL A 97 -7.62 34.82 -1.57
CA VAL A 97 -8.91 34.44 -1.01
C VAL A 97 -10.01 35.16 -1.75
N ILE A 98 -11.02 34.41 -2.21
CA ILE A 98 -12.27 34.94 -2.79
C ILE A 98 -13.44 34.47 -1.93
N GLY A 99 -14.51 35.28 -1.86
CA GLY A 99 -15.65 35.07 -0.95
C GLY A 99 -15.45 35.81 0.38
N ASN A 100 -16.02 35.27 1.45
CA ASN A 100 -15.89 35.86 2.78
C ASN A 100 -14.63 35.35 3.49
N PRO A 101 -13.63 36.20 3.80
CA PRO A 101 -12.45 35.79 4.54
C PRO A 101 -12.74 35.12 5.89
N GLU A 102 -13.85 35.50 6.55
CA GLU A 102 -14.32 34.98 7.83
C GLU A 102 -15.37 33.87 7.66
N GLY A 103 -15.57 33.39 6.43
CA GLY A 103 -16.56 32.35 6.13
C GLY A 103 -16.32 31.05 6.89
N ALA A 104 -17.37 30.50 7.51
CA ALA A 104 -17.32 29.29 8.29
C ALA A 104 -17.03 28.06 7.43
N VAL A 105 -17.40 28.07 6.15
CA VAL A 105 -17.11 27.02 5.19
C VAL A 105 -15.79 27.35 4.50
N ARG A 106 -14.79 26.53 4.71
CA ARG A 106 -13.47 26.69 4.11
C ARG A 106 -13.33 25.79 2.89
N MET A 107 -13.00 26.37 1.75
CA MET A 107 -12.82 25.66 0.49
C MET A 107 -11.44 25.97 -0.09
N VAL A 108 -10.81 24.97 -0.69
CA VAL A 108 -9.61 25.16 -1.51
C VAL A 108 -9.98 24.84 -2.95
N TYR A 109 -9.66 25.76 -3.85
CA TYR A 109 -9.90 25.60 -5.28
C TYR A 109 -8.57 25.57 -6.04
N PHE A 110 -8.25 24.41 -6.61
CA PHE A 110 -7.10 24.26 -7.49
C PHE A 110 -7.48 24.57 -8.92
N LEU A 111 -6.68 25.37 -9.60
CA LEU A 111 -7.01 25.80 -10.96
C LEU A 111 -5.78 25.86 -11.88
N ASP A 112 -6.07 25.73 -13.18
CA ASP A 112 -5.10 25.94 -14.25
C ASP A 112 -5.74 26.80 -15.34
N TYR A 113 -5.09 27.88 -15.76
CA TYR A 113 -5.61 28.81 -16.76
C TYR A 113 -5.75 28.21 -18.17
N GLN A 114 -5.14 27.08 -18.47
CA GLN A 114 -5.34 26.34 -19.72
C GLN A 114 -6.42 25.25 -19.61
N CYS A 115 -6.96 25.00 -18.42
CA CYS A 115 -8.00 24.01 -18.19
C CYS A 115 -9.37 24.52 -18.63
N GLY A 116 -9.95 23.92 -19.68
CA GLY A 116 -11.29 24.30 -20.19
C GLY A 116 -12.41 24.11 -19.15
N PHE A 117 -12.31 23.06 -18.32
CA PHE A 117 -13.28 22.84 -17.21
C PHE A 117 -13.16 23.89 -16.11
N CYS A 118 -11.95 24.33 -15.78
CA CYS A 118 -11.75 25.43 -14.82
C CYS A 118 -12.40 26.71 -15.33
N LYS A 119 -12.21 27.04 -16.62
CA LYS A 119 -12.85 28.20 -17.24
C LYS A 119 -14.38 28.13 -17.23
N SER A 120 -14.95 26.98 -17.58
CA SER A 120 -16.40 26.79 -17.57
C SER A 120 -17.02 26.83 -16.16
N MET A 121 -16.26 26.41 -15.14
CA MET A 121 -16.70 26.44 -13.75
C MET A 121 -16.60 27.84 -13.14
N HIS A 122 -15.71 28.69 -13.66
CA HIS A 122 -15.37 29.98 -13.07
C HIS A 122 -16.60 30.87 -12.81
N GLU A 123 -17.44 31.12 -13.81
CA GLU A 123 -18.64 32.00 -13.68
C GLU A 123 -19.58 31.46 -12.59
N THR A 124 -19.83 30.15 -12.59
CA THR A 124 -20.70 29.52 -11.60
C THR A 124 -20.12 29.63 -10.19
N LEU A 125 -18.81 29.39 -10.03
CA LEU A 125 -18.14 29.50 -8.75
C LEU A 125 -18.13 30.96 -8.24
N ALA A 126 -17.76 31.91 -9.09
CA ALA A 126 -17.74 33.32 -8.75
C ALA A 126 -19.09 33.82 -8.29
N ALA A 127 -20.18 33.46 -9.01
CA ALA A 127 -21.54 33.79 -8.61
C ALA A 127 -21.91 33.18 -7.25
N ARG A 128 -21.56 31.93 -6.99
CA ARG A 128 -21.83 31.28 -5.69
C ARG A 128 -21.07 31.91 -4.55
N LEU A 129 -19.76 32.15 -4.71
CA LEU A 129 -18.94 32.80 -3.70
C LEU A 129 -19.39 34.23 -3.37
N THR A 130 -19.99 34.92 -4.34
CA THR A 130 -20.56 36.25 -4.11
C THR A 130 -21.91 36.19 -3.37
N ALA A 131 -22.73 35.19 -3.68
CA ALA A 131 -24.06 35.03 -3.09
C ALA A 131 -24.04 34.42 -1.68
N ASP A 132 -23.07 33.53 -1.40
CA ASP A 132 -22.96 32.79 -0.14
C ASP A 132 -21.86 33.38 0.74
N GLY A 133 -22.26 34.26 1.65
CA GLY A 133 -21.34 34.88 2.63
C GLY A 133 -20.76 33.94 3.66
N SER A 134 -21.09 32.63 3.62
CA SER A 134 -20.53 31.65 4.54
C SER A 134 -19.22 31.03 4.05
N VAL A 135 -18.83 31.20 2.79
CA VAL A 135 -17.71 30.51 2.16
C VAL A 135 -16.46 31.39 2.08
N ARG A 136 -15.32 30.84 2.55
CA ARG A 136 -13.97 31.33 2.33
C ARG A 136 -13.28 30.39 1.36
N ALA A 137 -12.98 30.85 0.16
CA ALA A 137 -12.29 30.05 -0.87
C ALA A 137 -10.84 30.51 -1.03
N SER A 138 -9.90 29.63 -0.73
CA SER A 138 -8.47 29.81 -1.02
C SER A 138 -8.17 29.27 -2.41
N PHE A 139 -7.59 30.08 -3.28
CA PHE A 139 -7.27 29.73 -4.66
C PHE A 139 -5.82 29.31 -4.75
N LYS A 140 -5.58 28.12 -5.31
CA LYS A 140 -4.24 27.57 -5.51
C LYS A 140 -3.97 27.33 -6.98
N GLU A 141 -2.97 28.02 -7.49
CA GLU A 141 -2.50 27.84 -8.84
C GLU A 141 -1.84 26.46 -9.01
N LEU A 142 -2.36 25.64 -9.93
CA LEU A 142 -1.89 24.31 -10.25
C LEU A 142 -1.53 24.20 -11.75
N PRO A 143 -0.45 24.86 -12.22
CA PRO A 143 -0.12 24.97 -13.63
C PRO A 143 0.52 23.68 -14.18
N VAL A 144 -0.29 22.66 -14.48
CA VAL A 144 0.14 21.33 -14.92
C VAL A 144 0.01 21.09 -16.44
N LEU A 145 -0.67 22.01 -17.16
CA LEU A 145 -0.97 21.84 -18.59
C LEU A 145 0.03 22.52 -19.54
N GLY A 146 1.21 22.90 -19.04
CA GLY A 146 2.30 23.41 -19.85
C GLY A 146 2.74 24.84 -19.54
N GLU A 147 3.62 25.39 -20.38
CA GLU A 147 4.29 26.69 -20.13
C GLU A 147 3.30 27.86 -20.04
N MET A 148 2.23 27.84 -20.82
CA MET A 148 1.21 28.87 -20.77
C MET A 148 0.41 28.85 -19.45
N SER A 149 0.20 27.67 -18.85
CA SER A 149 -0.36 27.54 -17.51
C SER A 149 0.53 28.19 -16.47
N VAL A 150 1.83 27.94 -16.55
CA VAL A 150 2.83 28.56 -15.67
C VAL A 150 2.86 30.07 -15.82
N ALA A 151 2.80 30.57 -17.05
CA ALA A 151 2.76 32.02 -17.32
C ALA A 151 1.49 32.66 -16.73
N GLY A 152 0.33 32.04 -16.92
CA GLY A 152 -0.95 32.50 -16.35
C GLY A 152 -0.93 32.54 -14.83
N ALA A 153 -0.51 31.46 -14.19
CA ALA A 153 -0.39 31.36 -12.74
C ALA A 153 0.56 32.43 -12.16
N ARG A 154 1.71 32.63 -12.79
CA ARG A 154 2.66 33.69 -12.36
C ARG A 154 2.06 35.09 -12.50
N ALA A 155 1.32 35.36 -13.58
CA ALA A 155 0.67 36.64 -13.80
C ALA A 155 -0.41 36.91 -12.71
N ALA A 156 -1.25 35.91 -12.43
CA ALA A 156 -2.28 36.00 -11.41
C ALA A 156 -1.72 36.22 -10.00
N LEU A 157 -0.71 35.45 -9.61
CA LEU A 157 -0.02 35.63 -8.32
C LEU A 157 0.72 36.98 -8.24
N ALA A 158 1.29 37.48 -9.35
CA ALA A 158 1.90 38.79 -9.40
C ALA A 158 0.87 39.91 -9.24
N ALA A 159 -0.30 39.79 -9.86
CA ALA A 159 -1.43 40.68 -9.65
C ALA A 159 -1.94 40.60 -8.20
N GLY A 160 -1.98 39.40 -7.61
CA GLY A 160 -2.35 39.20 -6.21
C GLY A 160 -1.49 39.96 -5.23
N ARG A 161 -0.18 40.00 -5.43
CA ARG A 161 0.73 40.83 -4.62
C ARG A 161 0.49 42.34 -4.72
N GLN A 162 -0.28 42.76 -5.72
CA GLN A 162 -0.71 44.13 -5.93
C GLN A 162 -2.19 44.35 -5.55
N GLY A 163 -2.83 43.38 -4.89
CA GLY A 163 -4.25 43.46 -4.52
C GLY A 163 -5.22 43.26 -5.69
N ALA A 164 -4.73 42.82 -6.86
CA ALA A 164 -5.51 42.74 -8.10
C ALA A 164 -5.70 41.30 -8.59
N TYR A 165 -5.61 40.30 -7.71
CA TYR A 165 -5.73 38.88 -8.08
C TYR A 165 -7.09 38.65 -8.78
N ARG A 166 -8.18 39.06 -8.17
CA ARG A 166 -9.53 38.85 -8.71
C ARG A 166 -9.68 39.46 -10.11
N ALA A 167 -9.23 40.70 -10.31
CA ALA A 167 -9.31 41.37 -11.59
C ALA A 167 -8.48 40.70 -12.70
N MET A 168 -7.43 39.96 -12.34
CA MET A 168 -6.64 39.16 -13.28
C MET A 168 -7.25 37.79 -13.49
N HIS A 169 -7.90 37.22 -12.48
CA HIS A 169 -8.47 35.87 -12.49
C HIS A 169 -9.79 35.84 -13.27
N ASP A 170 -10.69 36.85 -13.09
CA ASP A 170 -11.96 37.03 -13.79
C ASP A 170 -11.73 37.43 -15.25
#